data_d9c5ca41bdd733522d05963b20be972b
#
_entry.id   d9c5ca41bdd733522d05963b20be972b
#
_cell.length_a   1.000
_cell.length_b   1.000
_cell.length_c   1.000
_cell.angle_alpha   90.00
_cell.angle_beta   90.00
_cell.angle_gamma   90.00
#
_symmetry.space_group_name_H-M   'P 1'
#
loop_
_entity.id
_entity.type
_entity.pdbx_description
1 polymer ?
#
loop_
_entity_poly.entity_id
_entity_poly.type
_entity_poly.pdbx_seq_one_letter_code
_entity_poly.pdbx_strand_id
1 'polypeptide(L)'
;MSSNLKYKPLIIFYLISFNIAADDRVLNDPYYYSGNQEVSTNTYGGIGLIQMPSARFSKEGEFTFGISRDDPYRRIYAKAQVFPWLQATLKYTEGTYKKYRPTINQTWKDKGIDLKIKLLDERTYIPALAIGIADFGGTGAYSGEYFVASKRFNNFDITAGIGWGRLAGDETIDNPIGDILGDKWFRRGGHFSLGGKLNLGNSFSGPYAGIFGGLEYFTPIDGLSIKLEYDTNDYSDADKKSLEVLNPEGSCCFEIDSRVNAAIHYGRAIGKRDKLDFTLGLVRGNTLYANVAVHSNLNYEGIPKFVSPKEILNKPTIKPYHQLNDGWQKYLPNLIMWQLRNEGFIAHKIIFNNDELIAEISQG
;
A
#
# COMPACT_ATOMS: atom_id res chain seq x y z
N MET A 1 -23.71 -56.33 -0.37
CA MET A 1 -22.64 -55.61 0.27
C MET A 1 -21.60 -55.30 -0.77
N SER A 2 -21.61 -54.11 -1.37
CA SER A 2 -20.61 -53.61 -2.32
C SER A 2 -19.94 -52.39 -1.69
N SER A 3 -18.70 -52.52 -1.36
CA SER A 3 -17.86 -51.48 -0.79
C SER A 3 -17.36 -50.57 -1.93
N ASN A 4 -17.87 -49.36 -2.00
CA ASN A 4 -17.32 -48.31 -2.86
C ASN A 4 -16.04 -47.74 -2.22
N LEU A 5 -14.89 -48.14 -2.73
CA LEU A 5 -13.62 -47.50 -2.45
C LEU A 5 -13.56 -46.18 -3.22
N LYS A 6 -13.73 -45.05 -2.52
CA LYS A 6 -13.45 -43.71 -3.07
C LYS A 6 -11.94 -43.50 -3.11
N TYR A 7 -11.36 -43.51 -4.30
CA TYR A 7 -9.98 -43.09 -4.49
C TYR A 7 -9.89 -41.57 -4.25
N LYS A 8 -9.15 -41.17 -3.20
CA LYS A 8 -8.71 -39.76 -3.05
C LYS A 8 -7.47 -39.58 -3.91
N PRO A 9 -7.44 -38.61 -4.83
CA PRO A 9 -6.22 -38.30 -5.55
C PRO A 9 -5.22 -37.66 -4.58
N LEU A 10 -4.11 -38.33 -4.35
CA LEU A 10 -2.96 -37.80 -3.63
C LEU A 10 -2.19 -36.92 -4.63
N ILE A 11 -2.36 -35.62 -4.55
CA ILE A 11 -1.55 -34.67 -5.33
C ILE A 11 -0.20 -34.54 -4.59
N ILE A 12 0.78 -35.28 -5.08
CA ILE A 12 2.17 -35.15 -4.65
C ILE A 12 2.79 -33.96 -5.40
N PHE A 13 3.03 -32.86 -4.72
CA PHE A 13 3.85 -31.78 -5.22
C PHE A 13 5.31 -32.25 -5.28
N TYR A 14 5.77 -32.62 -6.46
CA TYR A 14 7.19 -32.75 -6.71
C TYR A 14 7.81 -31.36 -6.81
N LEU A 15 8.51 -30.94 -5.77
CA LEU A 15 9.45 -29.81 -5.84
C LEU A 15 10.65 -30.26 -6.68
N ILE A 16 10.58 -30.03 -7.98
CA ILE A 16 11.73 -30.18 -8.87
C ILE A 16 12.62 -28.95 -8.64
N SER A 17 13.70 -29.14 -7.91
CA SER A 17 14.77 -28.15 -7.80
C SER A 17 15.56 -28.15 -9.12
N PHE A 18 15.19 -27.30 -10.06
CA PHE A 18 16.03 -27.00 -11.20
C PHE A 18 17.11 -25.99 -10.78
N ASN A 19 18.35 -26.47 -10.60
CA ASN A 19 19.53 -25.62 -10.59
C ASN A 19 19.82 -25.17 -12.04
N ILE A 20 19.20 -24.10 -12.49
CA ILE A 20 19.60 -23.41 -13.71
C ILE A 20 20.48 -22.25 -13.25
N ALA A 21 21.79 -22.35 -13.52
CA ALA A 21 22.72 -21.24 -13.39
C ALA A 21 22.38 -20.20 -14.47
N ALA A 22 21.42 -19.33 -14.20
CA ALA A 22 21.22 -18.08 -14.92
C ALA A 22 22.15 -17.04 -14.29
N ASP A 23 22.65 -16.10 -15.09
CA ASP A 23 23.46 -14.98 -14.58
C ASP A 23 22.63 -14.17 -13.60
N ASP A 24 22.75 -14.50 -12.33
CA ASP A 24 21.96 -13.97 -11.22
C ASP A 24 22.11 -12.45 -11.03
N ARG A 25 23.09 -11.82 -11.70
CA ARG A 25 23.43 -10.42 -11.48
C ARG A 25 22.46 -9.44 -12.11
N VAL A 26 21.72 -9.82 -13.13
CA VAL A 26 20.76 -8.93 -13.82
C VAL A 26 19.34 -9.12 -13.30
N LEU A 27 18.99 -10.30 -12.80
CA LEU A 27 17.64 -10.63 -12.34
C LEU A 27 17.44 -10.48 -10.83
N ASN A 28 18.53 -10.36 -10.07
CA ASN A 28 18.47 -10.18 -8.60
C ASN A 28 18.51 -8.73 -8.14
N ASP A 29 18.61 -7.77 -9.06
CA ASP A 29 18.34 -6.39 -8.72
C ASP A 29 16.81 -6.17 -8.77
N PRO A 30 16.10 -6.12 -7.62
CA PRO A 30 14.68 -5.81 -7.58
C PRO A 30 14.38 -4.44 -8.18
N TYR A 31 15.39 -3.71 -8.59
CA TYR A 31 15.36 -2.35 -9.15
C TYR A 31 15.78 -2.28 -10.62
N TYR A 32 16.07 -3.40 -11.26
CA TYR A 32 16.40 -3.42 -12.70
C TYR A 32 15.16 -3.24 -13.57
N TYR A 33 14.31 -2.35 -13.15
CA TYR A 33 13.30 -1.81 -14.02
C TYR A 33 13.87 -0.56 -14.68
N SER A 34 13.92 -0.54 -16.00
CA SER A 34 14.14 0.70 -16.76
C SER A 34 13.20 1.75 -16.15
N GLY A 35 13.63 2.98 -15.96
CA GLY A 35 12.96 4.03 -15.19
C GLY A 35 11.46 4.23 -15.41
N ASN A 36 10.88 3.57 -16.41
CA ASN A 36 9.48 3.64 -16.82
C ASN A 36 8.57 2.56 -16.22
N GLN A 37 9.10 1.61 -15.44
CA GLN A 37 8.37 0.41 -15.02
C GLN A 37 8.20 0.32 -13.50
N GLU A 38 7.90 1.43 -12.87
CA GLU A 38 7.66 1.49 -11.44
C GLU A 38 6.27 0.96 -11.06
N VAL A 39 6.21 0.33 -9.89
CA VAL A 39 4.95 -0.16 -9.31
C VAL A 39 4.10 1.00 -8.80
N SER A 40 2.78 0.81 -8.79
CA SER A 40 1.82 1.80 -8.31
C SER A 40 0.78 1.19 -7.37
N THR A 41 0.09 2.03 -6.61
CA THR A 41 -0.95 1.61 -5.68
C THR A 41 -2.27 1.37 -6.38
N ASN A 42 -3.01 0.38 -5.90
CA ASN A 42 -4.41 0.17 -6.25
C ASN A 42 -5.35 1.03 -5.39
N THR A 43 -6.65 0.91 -5.59
CA THR A 43 -7.69 1.69 -4.89
C THR A 43 -7.67 1.50 -3.36
N TYR A 44 -7.12 0.39 -2.86
CA TYR A 44 -7.02 0.10 -1.42
C TYR A 44 -5.67 0.51 -0.81
N GLY A 45 -4.76 1.04 -1.63
CA GLY A 45 -3.44 1.51 -1.21
C GLY A 45 -2.33 0.46 -1.22
N GLY A 46 -2.64 -0.81 -1.46
CA GLY A 46 -1.63 -1.83 -1.72
C GLY A 46 -1.04 -1.71 -3.13
N ILE A 47 0.14 -2.29 -3.37
CA ILE A 47 0.66 -2.39 -4.73
C ILE A 47 -0.20 -3.37 -5.53
N GLY A 48 -0.69 -2.90 -6.70
CA GLY A 48 -1.60 -3.69 -7.53
C GLY A 48 -1.97 -3.02 -8.85
N LEU A 49 -3.01 -3.55 -9.48
CA LEU A 49 -3.59 -3.03 -10.71
C LEU A 49 -4.48 -1.80 -10.43
N ILE A 50 -5.78 -1.91 -10.61
CA ILE A 50 -6.77 -0.85 -10.34
C ILE A 50 -7.44 -1.11 -9.00
N GLN A 51 -8.12 -2.24 -8.85
CA GLN A 51 -8.71 -2.73 -7.61
C GLN A 51 -8.04 -4.01 -7.11
N MET A 52 -7.52 -4.84 -8.03
CA MET A 52 -6.93 -6.12 -7.71
C MET A 52 -5.48 -6.00 -7.26
N PRO A 53 -5.03 -6.85 -6.31
CA PRO A 53 -3.64 -6.90 -5.91
C PRO A 53 -2.74 -7.52 -6.99
N SER A 54 -1.45 -7.21 -6.95
CA SER A 54 -0.41 -7.89 -7.72
C SER A 54 0.64 -8.51 -6.79
N ALA A 55 1.52 -9.38 -7.34
CA ALA A 55 2.65 -9.93 -6.59
C ALA A 55 3.85 -8.95 -6.54
N ARG A 56 3.65 -7.70 -6.92
CA ARG A 56 4.67 -6.66 -6.90
C ARG A 56 4.76 -6.00 -5.53
N PHE A 57 5.95 -5.51 -5.21
CA PHE A 57 6.27 -4.81 -3.96
C PHE A 57 7.00 -3.51 -4.26
N SER A 58 6.87 -2.56 -3.34
CA SER A 58 7.69 -1.35 -3.34
C SER A 58 9.11 -1.63 -2.87
N LYS A 59 9.97 -0.63 -2.97
CA LYS A 59 11.31 -0.65 -2.37
C LYS A 59 11.21 -0.68 -0.85
N GLU A 60 12.10 -1.42 -0.21
CA GLU A 60 12.21 -1.42 1.27
C GLU A 60 12.37 0.01 1.81
N GLY A 61 11.67 0.28 2.91
CA GLY A 61 11.65 1.62 3.52
C GLY A 61 10.75 2.63 2.79
N GLU A 62 10.05 2.22 1.72
CA GLU A 62 9.10 3.11 1.07
C GLU A 62 7.81 3.23 1.89
N PHE A 63 7.48 4.48 2.19
CA PHE A 63 6.21 4.89 2.76
C PHE A 63 5.37 5.60 1.70
N THR A 64 4.09 5.28 1.63
CA THR A 64 3.16 5.86 0.68
C THR A 64 1.94 6.39 1.42
N PHE A 65 1.52 7.59 1.08
CA PHE A 65 0.24 8.16 1.50
C PHE A 65 -0.58 8.49 0.26
N GLY A 66 -1.86 8.11 0.25
CA GLY A 66 -2.71 8.36 -0.92
C GLY A 66 -4.18 8.43 -0.58
N ILE A 67 -4.90 8.89 -1.59
CA ILE A 67 -6.36 9.00 -1.61
C ILE A 67 -6.88 8.38 -2.89
N SER A 68 -7.99 7.66 -2.81
CA SER A 68 -8.69 7.11 -3.96
C SER A 68 -10.19 7.38 -3.89
N ARG A 69 -10.82 7.46 -5.06
CA ARG A 69 -12.27 7.62 -5.20
C ARG A 69 -12.79 6.77 -6.36
N ASP A 70 -13.78 5.98 -6.06
CA ASP A 70 -14.61 5.23 -7.01
C ASP A 70 -16.02 5.20 -6.43
N ASP A 71 -16.84 6.19 -6.80
CA ASP A 71 -18.15 6.35 -6.15
C ASP A 71 -18.91 5.01 -6.02
N PRO A 72 -19.48 4.72 -4.85
CA PRO A 72 -19.71 5.62 -3.71
C PRO A 72 -18.60 5.59 -2.65
N TYR A 73 -17.41 5.12 -2.96
CA TYR A 73 -16.32 4.98 -1.99
C TYR A 73 -15.30 6.12 -2.10
N ARG A 74 -14.83 6.56 -0.94
CA ARG A 74 -13.66 7.42 -0.78
C ARG A 74 -12.71 6.76 0.20
N ARG A 75 -11.43 6.68 -0.14
CA ARG A 75 -10.43 6.03 0.72
C ARG A 75 -9.25 6.95 0.93
N ILE A 76 -8.72 6.91 2.14
CA ILE A 76 -7.43 7.45 2.51
C ILE A 76 -6.61 6.27 3.01
N TYR A 77 -5.37 6.16 2.57
CA TYR A 77 -4.53 5.06 2.96
C TYR A 77 -3.10 5.48 3.22
N ALA A 78 -2.42 4.68 4.04
CA ALA A 78 -0.99 4.76 4.28
C ALA A 78 -0.40 3.36 4.12
N LYS A 79 0.61 3.21 3.28
CA LYS A 79 1.30 1.94 3.02
C LYS A 79 2.75 2.06 3.46
N ALA A 80 3.30 1.02 4.06
CA ALA A 80 4.71 0.87 4.37
C ALA A 80 5.25 -0.43 3.78
N GLN A 81 6.36 -0.36 3.07
CA GLN A 81 7.18 -1.52 2.74
C GLN A 81 8.14 -1.75 3.90
N VAL A 82 7.70 -2.55 4.87
CA VAL A 82 8.39 -2.72 6.15
C VAL A 82 9.68 -3.52 5.99
N PHE A 83 9.63 -4.58 5.21
CA PHE A 83 10.76 -5.42 4.81
C PHE A 83 10.66 -5.74 3.33
N PRO A 84 11.71 -6.22 2.66
CA PRO A 84 11.65 -6.59 1.24
C PRO A 84 10.53 -7.58 0.89
N TRP A 85 10.07 -8.32 1.89
CA TRP A 85 9.04 -9.36 1.76
C TRP A 85 7.70 -9.02 2.44
N LEU A 86 7.58 -7.89 3.18
CA LEU A 86 6.39 -7.53 3.94
C LEU A 86 5.91 -6.11 3.62
N GLN A 87 4.72 -6.02 3.07
CA GLN A 87 3.98 -4.78 2.89
C GLN A 87 2.81 -4.73 3.89
N ALA A 88 2.65 -3.60 4.55
CA ALA A 88 1.50 -3.28 5.39
C ALA A 88 0.77 -2.05 4.85
N THR A 89 -0.57 -2.06 4.87
CA THR A 89 -1.40 -0.94 4.42
C THR A 89 -2.46 -0.66 5.47
N LEU A 90 -2.55 0.58 5.91
CA LEU A 90 -3.63 1.11 6.74
C LEU A 90 -4.59 1.84 5.81
N LYS A 91 -5.87 1.56 5.89
CA LYS A 91 -6.90 2.21 5.08
C LYS A 91 -8.06 2.72 5.91
N TYR A 92 -8.62 3.83 5.48
CA TYR A 92 -9.83 4.41 5.99
C TYR A 92 -10.79 4.60 4.82
N THR A 93 -11.87 3.85 4.83
CA THR A 93 -12.87 3.83 3.76
C THR A 93 -14.14 4.54 4.23
N GLU A 94 -14.60 5.49 3.44
CA GLU A 94 -15.91 6.13 3.60
C GLU A 94 -16.86 5.61 2.51
N GLY A 95 -18.00 5.08 2.92
CA GLY A 95 -19.11 4.75 2.02
C GLY A 95 -20.16 5.87 2.07
N THR A 96 -20.23 6.67 0.98
CA THR A 96 -21.11 7.87 0.96
C THR A 96 -22.59 7.53 0.81
N TYR A 97 -22.88 6.31 0.42
CA TYR A 97 -24.22 5.77 0.20
C TYR A 97 -24.94 5.35 1.49
N LYS A 98 -24.21 5.20 2.60
CA LYS A 98 -24.74 4.64 3.85
C LYS A 98 -24.48 5.57 5.01
N LYS A 99 -25.51 5.78 5.85
CA LYS A 99 -25.33 6.46 7.13
C LYS A 99 -24.78 5.48 8.18
N TYR A 100 -23.94 5.99 9.08
CA TYR A 100 -23.44 5.24 10.22
C TYR A 100 -24.56 4.73 11.12
N ARG A 101 -25.59 5.59 11.35
CA ARG A 101 -26.86 5.25 11.99
C ARG A 101 -27.98 6.09 11.36
N PRO A 102 -29.23 5.61 11.31
CA PRO A 102 -30.35 6.35 10.71
C PRO A 102 -30.56 7.75 11.31
N THR A 103 -30.26 7.92 12.61
CA THR A 103 -30.43 9.16 13.34
C THR A 103 -29.25 10.13 13.26
N ILE A 104 -28.12 9.71 12.71
CA ILE A 104 -26.91 10.52 12.66
C ILE A 104 -26.61 10.88 11.22
N ASN A 105 -26.46 12.16 10.92
CA ASN A 105 -26.09 12.62 9.57
C ASN A 105 -24.57 12.48 9.33
N GLN A 106 -24.08 11.27 9.49
CA GLN A 106 -22.67 10.89 9.24
C GLN A 106 -22.65 9.68 8.32
N THR A 107 -21.83 9.74 7.28
CA THR A 107 -21.57 8.61 6.37
C THR A 107 -20.89 7.45 7.09
N TRP A 108 -21.11 6.25 6.59
CA TRP A 108 -20.45 5.06 7.09
C TRP A 108 -18.93 5.10 6.83
N LYS A 109 -18.17 4.67 7.81
CA LYS A 109 -16.72 4.68 7.76
C LYS A 109 -16.14 3.41 8.34
N ASP A 110 -15.12 2.88 7.70
CA ASP A 110 -14.42 1.70 8.12
C ASP A 110 -12.91 1.89 8.14
N LYS A 111 -12.23 1.20 9.07
CA LYS A 111 -10.79 1.19 9.21
C LYS A 111 -10.30 -0.23 9.05
N GLY A 112 -9.34 -0.44 8.17
CA GLY A 112 -8.78 -1.77 7.93
C GLY A 112 -7.27 -1.75 7.85
N ILE A 113 -6.69 -2.91 8.13
CA ILE A 113 -5.26 -3.19 7.96
C ILE A 113 -5.14 -4.35 6.98
N ASP A 114 -4.31 -4.17 5.95
CA ASP A 114 -3.97 -5.21 5.00
C ASP A 114 -2.50 -5.58 5.16
N LEU A 115 -2.21 -6.87 5.00
CA LEU A 115 -0.84 -7.39 4.92
C LEU A 115 -0.65 -8.15 3.62
N LYS A 116 0.51 -7.97 2.99
CA LYS A 116 0.95 -8.75 1.85
C LYS A 116 2.37 -9.25 2.07
N ILE A 117 2.57 -10.55 1.85
CA ILE A 117 3.83 -11.26 2.08
C ILE A 117 4.31 -11.82 0.75
N LYS A 118 5.56 -11.54 0.41
CA LYS A 118 6.24 -12.11 -0.75
C LYS A 118 6.60 -13.58 -0.45
N LEU A 119 6.23 -14.46 -1.35
CA LEU A 119 6.58 -15.88 -1.27
C LEU A 119 7.77 -16.20 -2.15
N LEU A 120 7.79 -15.66 -3.38
CA LEU A 120 8.87 -15.88 -4.35
C LEU A 120 9.12 -14.60 -5.15
N ASP A 121 10.40 -14.34 -5.43
CA ASP A 121 10.81 -13.32 -6.39
C ASP A 121 10.66 -13.84 -7.83
N GLU A 122 10.38 -12.91 -8.76
CA GLU A 122 10.34 -13.24 -10.17
C GLU A 122 11.72 -13.69 -10.66
N ARG A 123 11.72 -14.73 -11.49
CA ARG A 123 12.90 -15.21 -12.22
C ARG A 123 12.54 -15.39 -13.69
N THR A 124 13.50 -15.77 -14.53
CA THR A 124 13.31 -15.92 -15.98
C THR A 124 12.05 -16.71 -16.34
N TYR A 125 11.80 -17.85 -15.68
CA TYR A 125 10.65 -18.72 -15.95
C TYR A 125 9.64 -18.80 -14.82
N ILE A 126 9.95 -18.22 -13.65
CA ILE A 126 9.10 -18.30 -12.45
C ILE A 126 8.49 -16.92 -12.20
N PRO A 127 7.16 -16.80 -12.04
CA PRO A 127 6.54 -15.54 -11.67
C PRO A 127 6.89 -15.15 -10.23
N ALA A 128 6.80 -13.87 -9.92
CA ALA A 128 6.70 -13.42 -8.53
C ALA A 128 5.43 -14.00 -7.91
N LEU A 129 5.50 -14.47 -6.65
CA LEU A 129 4.35 -14.96 -5.90
C LEU A 129 4.18 -14.20 -4.59
N ALA A 130 2.94 -13.90 -4.26
CA ALA A 130 2.59 -13.28 -2.99
C ALA A 130 1.29 -13.86 -2.43
N ILE A 131 1.16 -13.77 -1.11
CA ILE A 131 -0.07 -14.01 -0.37
C ILE A 131 -0.45 -12.74 0.36
N GLY A 132 -1.75 -12.45 0.47
CA GLY A 132 -2.21 -11.30 1.24
C GLY A 132 -3.49 -11.56 1.99
N ILE A 133 -3.69 -10.78 3.03
CA ILE A 133 -4.89 -10.74 3.85
C ILE A 133 -5.33 -9.28 3.95
N ALA A 134 -6.51 -8.98 3.43
CA ALA A 134 -7.12 -7.66 3.49
C ALA A 134 -8.05 -7.58 4.71
N ASP A 135 -8.07 -6.41 5.35
CA ASP A 135 -8.94 -6.06 6.47
C ASP A 135 -8.92 -7.10 7.61
N PHE A 136 -7.73 -7.64 7.90
CA PHE A 136 -7.59 -8.63 8.97
C PHE A 136 -7.66 -8.01 10.38
N GLY A 137 -7.36 -6.72 10.51
CA GLY A 137 -7.38 -5.94 11.75
C GLY A 137 -8.38 -4.78 11.69
N GLY A 138 -9.65 -5.05 11.37
CA GLY A 138 -10.69 -4.05 11.22
C GLY A 138 -12.06 -4.55 11.65
N THR A 139 -13.12 -4.15 10.94
CA THR A 139 -14.46 -4.72 11.10
C THR A 139 -14.61 -6.04 10.36
N GLY A 140 -13.75 -6.31 9.37
CA GLY A 140 -13.84 -7.41 8.43
C GLY A 140 -14.82 -7.15 7.28
N ALA A 141 -15.37 -5.93 7.15
CA ALA A 141 -16.30 -5.59 6.08
C ALA A 141 -15.67 -5.71 4.68
N TYR A 142 -14.36 -5.52 4.60
CA TYR A 142 -13.58 -5.66 3.38
C TYR A 142 -12.59 -6.83 3.46
N SER A 143 -12.89 -7.83 4.31
CA SER A 143 -11.97 -8.94 4.50
C SER A 143 -11.92 -9.84 3.27
N GLY A 144 -10.69 -10.21 2.91
CA GLY A 144 -10.41 -11.12 1.81
C GLY A 144 -8.97 -11.59 1.86
N GLU A 145 -8.74 -12.79 1.43
CA GLU A 145 -7.42 -13.38 1.32
C GLU A 145 -7.15 -13.74 -0.14
N TYR A 146 -5.89 -13.77 -0.52
CA TYR A 146 -5.55 -14.08 -1.89
C TYR A 146 -4.16 -14.70 -2.02
N PHE A 147 -4.00 -15.49 -3.08
CA PHE A 147 -2.72 -15.81 -3.68
C PHE A 147 -2.65 -15.12 -5.03
N VAL A 148 -1.51 -14.54 -5.35
CA VAL A 148 -1.33 -13.80 -6.60
C VAL A 148 0.05 -14.07 -7.18
N ALA A 149 0.10 -14.18 -8.51
CA ALA A 149 1.30 -14.30 -9.31
C ALA A 149 1.41 -13.11 -10.27
N SER A 150 2.62 -12.59 -10.48
CA SER A 150 2.88 -11.56 -11.48
C SER A 150 4.12 -11.91 -12.29
N LYS A 151 4.03 -11.74 -13.61
CA LYS A 151 5.13 -12.04 -14.53
C LYS A 151 5.27 -10.93 -15.57
N ARG A 152 6.50 -10.46 -15.72
CA ARG A 152 6.82 -9.44 -16.70
C ARG A 152 7.32 -10.04 -18.01
N PHE A 153 6.79 -9.51 -19.10
CA PHE A 153 7.21 -9.81 -20.46
C PHE A 153 7.43 -8.50 -21.20
N ASN A 154 8.67 -8.08 -21.37
CA ASN A 154 9.03 -6.78 -21.94
C ASN A 154 8.27 -5.63 -21.23
N ASN A 155 7.40 -4.95 -21.97
CA ASN A 155 6.62 -3.83 -21.47
C ASN A 155 5.27 -4.24 -20.86
N PHE A 156 4.98 -5.52 -20.75
CA PHE A 156 3.75 -6.02 -20.15
C PHE A 156 4.03 -6.69 -18.80
N ASP A 157 3.26 -6.33 -17.79
CA ASP A 157 3.23 -7.00 -16.50
C ASP A 157 1.89 -7.68 -16.34
N ILE A 158 1.88 -9.01 -16.38
CA ILE A 158 0.68 -9.84 -16.30
C ILE A 158 0.52 -10.34 -14.87
N THR A 159 -0.68 -10.18 -14.34
CA THR A 159 -1.02 -10.63 -12.99
C THR A 159 -2.22 -11.58 -13.06
N ALA A 160 -2.17 -12.67 -12.30
CA ALA A 160 -3.29 -13.58 -12.08
C ALA A 160 -3.32 -14.02 -10.63
N GLY A 161 -4.51 -14.19 -10.06
CA GLY A 161 -4.67 -14.57 -8.67
C GLY A 161 -5.98 -15.27 -8.40
N ILE A 162 -6.06 -15.87 -7.21
CA ILE A 162 -7.26 -16.46 -6.64
C ILE A 162 -7.51 -15.80 -5.28
N GLY A 163 -8.75 -15.42 -5.01
CA GLY A 163 -9.13 -14.73 -3.80
C GLY A 163 -10.38 -15.28 -3.14
N TRP A 164 -10.48 -15.06 -1.84
CA TRP A 164 -11.61 -15.46 -0.99
C TRP A 164 -12.24 -14.24 -0.34
N GLY A 165 -13.40 -14.46 0.29
CA GLY A 165 -14.14 -13.38 0.94
C GLY A 165 -14.57 -12.33 -0.07
N ARG A 166 -14.21 -11.07 0.14
CA ARG A 166 -14.56 -9.99 -0.77
C ARG A 166 -14.08 -10.21 -2.22
N LEU A 167 -12.98 -10.92 -2.41
CA LEU A 167 -12.41 -11.20 -3.72
C LEU A 167 -13.08 -12.37 -4.46
N ALA A 168 -14.18 -12.91 -3.94
CA ALA A 168 -14.94 -14.01 -4.52
C ALA A 168 -16.37 -13.61 -4.92
N GLY A 169 -16.61 -12.34 -5.20
CA GLY A 169 -17.95 -11.82 -5.49
C GLY A 169 -18.49 -12.14 -6.88
N ASP A 170 -17.66 -12.71 -7.76
CA ASP A 170 -18.09 -13.23 -9.07
C ASP A 170 -18.38 -14.74 -9.05
N GLU A 171 -18.13 -15.41 -7.90
CA GLU A 171 -18.42 -16.83 -7.68
C GLU A 171 -17.78 -17.73 -8.77
N THR A 172 -16.54 -17.40 -9.21
CA THR A 172 -15.91 -18.03 -10.37
C THR A 172 -15.76 -19.54 -10.22
N ILE A 173 -15.37 -20.01 -9.03
CA ILE A 173 -15.19 -21.44 -8.73
C ILE A 173 -15.62 -21.75 -7.29
N ASP A 174 -15.98 -23.01 -7.03
CA ASP A 174 -16.15 -23.50 -5.66
C ASP A 174 -14.83 -23.37 -4.88
N ASN A 175 -14.92 -23.20 -3.57
CA ASN A 175 -13.72 -22.99 -2.76
C ASN A 175 -12.82 -24.23 -2.76
N PRO A 176 -11.64 -24.22 -3.43
CA PRO A 176 -10.78 -25.39 -3.52
C PRO A 176 -10.18 -25.82 -2.17
N ILE A 177 -10.12 -24.92 -1.20
CA ILE A 177 -9.66 -25.25 0.16
C ILE A 177 -10.73 -26.05 0.90
N GLY A 178 -12.02 -25.71 0.67
CA GLY A 178 -13.15 -26.49 1.19
C GLY A 178 -13.17 -27.91 0.62
N ASP A 179 -12.88 -28.08 -0.65
CA ASP A 179 -12.80 -29.39 -1.31
C ASP A 179 -11.68 -30.26 -0.71
N ILE A 180 -10.55 -29.67 -0.34
CA ILE A 180 -9.38 -30.38 0.20
C ILE A 180 -9.48 -30.62 1.71
N LEU A 181 -9.92 -29.59 2.47
CA LEU A 181 -9.84 -29.58 3.95
C LEU A 181 -11.20 -29.82 4.62
N GLY A 182 -12.30 -29.85 3.86
CA GLY A 182 -13.63 -30.22 4.32
C GLY A 182 -14.57 -29.06 4.61
N ASP A 183 -15.82 -29.41 4.95
CA ASP A 183 -17.01 -28.56 4.96
C ASP A 183 -16.92 -27.27 5.78
N LYS A 184 -16.10 -27.23 6.81
CA LYS A 184 -15.91 -26.02 7.63
C LYS A 184 -15.36 -24.83 6.84
N TRP A 185 -14.61 -25.11 5.77
CA TRP A 185 -13.99 -24.10 4.94
C TRP A 185 -14.93 -23.49 3.91
N PHE A 186 -16.08 -24.10 3.64
CA PHE A 186 -17.15 -23.50 2.84
C PHE A 186 -17.96 -22.45 3.59
N ARG A 187 -17.72 -22.28 4.90
CA ARG A 187 -18.47 -21.33 5.71
C ARG A 187 -17.55 -20.18 6.12
N ARG A 188 -17.94 -18.95 5.77
CA ARG A 188 -17.29 -17.74 6.23
C ARG A 188 -18.16 -17.06 7.28
N GLY A 189 -17.61 -16.76 8.43
CA GLY A 189 -18.30 -16.02 9.49
C GLY A 189 -18.57 -14.59 9.07
N GLY A 190 -19.59 -13.97 9.69
CA GLY A 190 -19.96 -12.58 9.43
C GLY A 190 -18.93 -11.57 9.95
N HIS A 191 -19.16 -10.32 9.61
CA HIS A 191 -18.35 -9.17 10.04
C HIS A 191 -18.57 -8.84 11.52
N PHE A 192 -17.57 -8.21 12.14
CA PHE A 192 -17.71 -7.69 13.50
C PHE A 192 -18.41 -6.34 13.48
N SER A 193 -19.40 -6.15 14.38
CA SER A 193 -20.06 -4.87 14.55
C SER A 193 -19.15 -3.80 15.17
N LEU A 194 -18.06 -4.21 15.83
CA LEU A 194 -17.06 -3.35 16.45
C LEU A 194 -15.69 -3.74 15.86
N GLY A 195 -15.00 -2.76 15.28
CA GLY A 195 -13.66 -2.94 14.74
C GLY A 195 -12.60 -3.28 15.77
N GLY A 196 -11.39 -3.59 15.31
CA GLY A 196 -10.24 -3.85 16.18
C GLY A 196 -10.05 -5.31 16.61
N LYS A 197 -10.77 -6.25 16.00
CA LYS A 197 -10.57 -7.69 16.21
C LYS A 197 -9.79 -8.30 15.05
N LEU A 198 -8.89 -9.21 15.36
CA LEU A 198 -8.21 -10.04 14.36
C LEU A 198 -9.14 -11.17 13.94
N ASN A 199 -9.45 -11.27 12.66
CA ASN A 199 -10.34 -12.30 12.12
C ASN A 199 -9.56 -13.33 11.29
N LEU A 200 -8.66 -14.07 11.93
CA LEU A 200 -7.89 -15.12 11.27
C LEU A 200 -8.68 -16.42 11.09
N GLY A 201 -9.72 -16.64 11.90
CA GLY A 201 -10.52 -17.87 11.88
C GLY A 201 -11.36 -18.05 10.60
N ASN A 202 -11.60 -16.98 9.85
CA ASN A 202 -12.37 -16.99 8.61
C ASN A 202 -11.47 -16.92 7.36
N SER A 203 -10.14 -16.98 7.52
CA SER A 203 -9.22 -16.84 6.39
C SER A 203 -9.37 -17.99 5.40
N PHE A 204 -9.34 -17.69 4.09
CA PHE A 204 -9.45 -18.65 2.99
C PHE A 204 -10.74 -19.49 3.02
N SER A 205 -11.79 -18.97 3.61
CA SER A 205 -13.08 -19.65 3.77
C SER A 205 -14.19 -18.92 3.03
N GLY A 206 -15.30 -19.62 2.83
CA GLY A 206 -16.45 -19.18 2.05
C GLY A 206 -16.85 -20.22 1.01
N PRO A 207 -18.06 -20.13 0.41
CA PRO A 207 -18.51 -21.11 -0.56
C PRO A 207 -17.72 -21.07 -1.87
N TYR A 208 -17.24 -19.88 -2.25
CA TYR A 208 -16.59 -19.63 -3.53
C TYR A 208 -15.21 -19.01 -3.37
N ALA A 209 -14.43 -19.09 -4.46
CA ALA A 209 -13.23 -18.32 -4.70
C ALA A 209 -13.33 -17.60 -6.06
N GLY A 210 -12.77 -16.39 -6.16
CA GLY A 210 -12.73 -15.60 -7.38
C GLY A 210 -11.39 -15.71 -8.07
N ILE A 211 -11.37 -15.89 -9.39
CA ILE A 211 -10.16 -15.85 -10.20
C ILE A 211 -10.06 -14.47 -10.84
N PHE A 212 -9.16 -13.66 -10.35
CA PHE A 212 -8.91 -12.31 -10.82
C PHE A 212 -7.59 -12.20 -11.58
N GLY A 213 -7.41 -11.11 -12.29
CA GLY A 213 -6.17 -10.84 -12.97
C GLY A 213 -6.22 -9.60 -13.83
N GLY A 214 -5.13 -9.37 -14.56
CA GLY A 214 -5.03 -8.26 -15.48
C GLY A 214 -3.63 -8.06 -16.00
N LEU A 215 -3.45 -6.95 -16.68
CA LEU A 215 -2.18 -6.56 -17.25
C LEU A 215 -1.93 -5.06 -17.09
N GLU A 216 -0.66 -4.70 -16.97
CA GLU A 216 -0.17 -3.33 -17.06
C GLU A 216 0.78 -3.24 -18.24
N TYR A 217 0.50 -2.32 -19.17
CA TYR A 217 1.36 -2.00 -20.30
C TYR A 217 2.12 -0.71 -20.02
N PHE A 218 3.44 -0.80 -19.92
CA PHE A 218 4.32 0.34 -19.77
C PHE A 218 4.60 0.94 -21.14
N THR A 219 4.08 2.14 -21.36
CA THR A 219 4.23 2.83 -22.65
C THR A 219 5.66 3.35 -22.85
N PRO A 220 6.05 3.73 -24.08
CA PRO A 220 7.35 4.38 -24.31
C PRO A 220 7.48 5.77 -23.64
N ILE A 221 6.36 6.33 -23.14
CA ILE A 221 6.36 7.61 -22.43
C ILE A 221 6.74 7.36 -20.97
N ASP A 222 7.76 8.05 -20.49
CA ASP A 222 8.27 7.90 -19.14
C ASP A 222 7.18 8.11 -18.09
N GLY A 223 7.05 7.14 -17.18
CA GLY A 223 6.07 7.13 -16.10
C GLY A 223 4.63 6.79 -16.52
N LEU A 224 4.32 6.65 -17.82
CA LEU A 224 2.97 6.38 -18.30
C LEU A 224 2.73 4.89 -18.52
N SER A 225 1.68 4.34 -17.89
CA SER A 225 1.20 2.98 -18.13
C SER A 225 -0.31 2.91 -18.32
N ILE A 226 -0.78 1.83 -18.94
CA ILE A 226 -2.18 1.51 -19.14
C ILE A 226 -2.47 0.20 -18.42
N LYS A 227 -3.54 0.18 -17.64
CA LYS A 227 -3.96 -0.99 -16.85
C LYS A 227 -5.30 -1.51 -17.32
N LEU A 228 -5.41 -2.83 -17.42
CA LEU A 228 -6.65 -3.56 -17.60
C LEU A 228 -6.72 -4.65 -16.53
N GLU A 229 -7.89 -4.82 -15.92
CA GLU A 229 -8.09 -5.90 -14.94
C GLU A 229 -9.47 -6.49 -15.03
N TYR A 230 -9.60 -7.75 -14.61
CA TYR A 230 -10.84 -8.42 -14.30
C TYR A 230 -11.04 -8.40 -12.78
N ASP A 231 -12.11 -7.75 -12.34
CA ASP A 231 -12.43 -7.46 -10.95
C ASP A 231 -13.44 -8.46 -10.39
N THR A 232 -13.06 -9.16 -9.34
CA THR A 232 -13.88 -10.17 -8.67
C THR A 232 -14.45 -9.71 -7.33
N ASN A 233 -14.30 -8.41 -6.99
CA ASN A 233 -14.83 -7.91 -5.73
C ASN A 233 -16.34 -8.18 -5.58
N ASP A 234 -16.70 -8.54 -4.36
CA ASP A 234 -18.10 -8.59 -3.96
C ASP A 234 -18.61 -7.18 -3.64
N TYR A 235 -19.61 -6.77 -4.37
CA TYR A 235 -20.30 -5.49 -4.21
C TYR A 235 -21.74 -5.68 -3.69
N SER A 236 -22.15 -6.91 -3.35
CA SER A 236 -23.55 -7.25 -3.17
C SER A 236 -24.10 -7.04 -1.76
N ASP A 237 -23.30 -7.26 -0.71
CA ASP A 237 -23.88 -7.51 0.61
C ASP A 237 -23.93 -6.32 1.56
N ALA A 238 -22.88 -5.50 1.62
CA ALA A 238 -22.91 -4.35 2.52
C ALA A 238 -23.76 -3.20 1.96
N ASP A 239 -23.96 -3.23 0.65
CA ASP A 239 -24.41 -2.06 -0.08
C ASP A 239 -25.90 -2.11 -0.41
N LYS A 240 -26.44 -3.24 -0.88
CA LYS A 240 -27.85 -3.37 -1.24
C LYS A 240 -28.82 -3.21 -0.07
N LYS A 241 -28.63 -3.94 1.01
CA LYS A 241 -29.54 -3.86 2.19
C LYS A 241 -29.55 -2.51 2.88
N SER A 242 -28.45 -1.78 2.79
CA SER A 242 -28.32 -0.47 3.43
C SER A 242 -28.94 0.65 2.61
N LEU A 243 -29.00 0.47 1.32
CA LEU A 243 -29.55 1.44 0.37
C LEU A 243 -31.08 1.38 0.32
N GLU A 244 -31.67 0.19 0.45
CA GLU A 244 -33.12 0.02 0.58
C GLU A 244 -33.68 0.78 1.80
N VAL A 245 -32.91 0.86 2.88
CA VAL A 245 -33.30 1.60 4.11
C VAL A 245 -33.18 3.12 3.95
N LEU A 246 -32.26 3.60 3.12
CA LEU A 246 -31.99 5.04 2.97
C LEU A 246 -32.72 5.68 1.78
N ASN A 247 -33.14 4.90 0.82
CA ASN A 247 -33.87 5.37 -0.35
C ASN A 247 -35.00 4.39 -0.72
N PRO A 248 -36.14 4.44 0.00
CA PRO A 248 -37.28 3.57 -0.23
C PRO A 248 -37.89 3.72 -1.62
N GLU A 249 -37.59 4.81 -2.35
CA GLU A 249 -38.13 5.10 -3.68
C GLU A 249 -37.30 4.48 -4.83
N GLY A 250 -36.36 3.58 -4.51
CA GLY A 250 -35.94 2.54 -5.43
C GLY A 250 -34.98 2.92 -6.54
N SER A 251 -34.19 3.95 -6.37
CA SER A 251 -33.10 4.26 -7.31
C SER A 251 -31.75 4.07 -6.62
N CYS A 252 -31.37 2.83 -6.47
CA CYS A 252 -30.09 2.54 -5.95
C CYS A 252 -29.42 1.40 -6.71
N CYS A 253 -28.40 1.72 -7.05
CA CYS A 253 -27.41 2.20 -7.59
C CYS A 253 -26.04 1.59 -7.53
N PHE A 254 -25.84 0.35 -7.23
CA PHE A 254 -24.59 -0.34 -7.40
C PHE A 254 -24.77 -1.37 -8.52
N GLU A 255 -24.92 -0.86 -9.74
CA GLU A 255 -24.95 -1.72 -10.93
C GLU A 255 -23.49 -1.96 -11.36
N ILE A 256 -23.17 -3.20 -11.60
CA ILE A 256 -21.92 -3.61 -12.22
C ILE A 256 -22.23 -3.90 -13.67
N ASP A 257 -21.94 -2.95 -14.55
CA ASP A 257 -22.15 -3.14 -15.99
C ASP A 257 -21.04 -3.98 -16.60
N SER A 258 -19.86 -3.97 -15.97
CA SER A 258 -18.71 -4.76 -16.40
C SER A 258 -17.77 -5.06 -15.23
N ARG A 259 -17.21 -6.26 -15.22
CA ARG A 259 -16.12 -6.63 -14.32
C ARG A 259 -14.73 -6.30 -14.90
N VAL A 260 -14.67 -5.80 -16.12
CA VAL A 260 -13.44 -5.33 -16.75
C VAL A 260 -13.26 -3.86 -16.42
N ASN A 261 -12.20 -3.53 -15.73
CA ASN A 261 -11.77 -2.17 -15.39
C ASN A 261 -10.59 -1.76 -16.28
N ALA A 262 -10.53 -0.47 -16.63
CA ALA A 262 -9.42 0.10 -17.38
C ALA A 262 -8.97 1.42 -16.75
N ALA A 263 -7.66 1.67 -16.73
CA ALA A 263 -7.11 2.91 -16.20
C ALA A 263 -5.81 3.30 -16.90
N ILE A 264 -5.52 4.60 -16.85
CA ILE A 264 -4.24 5.19 -17.22
C ILE A 264 -3.56 5.61 -15.91
N HIS A 265 -2.32 5.20 -15.76
CA HIS A 265 -1.47 5.58 -14.63
C HIS A 265 -0.31 6.42 -15.12
N TYR A 266 0.03 7.46 -14.35
CA TYR A 266 1.19 8.28 -14.56
C TYR A 266 1.95 8.46 -13.24
N GLY A 267 3.18 7.94 -13.19
CA GLY A 267 4.09 8.06 -12.07
C GLY A 267 5.27 8.97 -12.39
N ARG A 268 5.64 9.87 -11.49
CA ARG A 268 6.80 10.74 -11.67
C ARG A 268 7.67 10.77 -10.44
N ALA A 269 8.93 10.38 -10.60
CA ALA A 269 9.93 10.52 -9.57
C ALA A 269 10.31 11.99 -9.34
N ILE A 270 10.46 12.37 -8.07
CA ILE A 270 10.93 13.69 -7.63
C ILE A 270 12.22 13.45 -6.86
N GLY A 271 13.34 13.53 -7.58
CA GLY A 271 14.64 13.14 -7.02
C GLY A 271 14.77 11.62 -6.83
N LYS A 272 15.58 11.20 -5.86
CA LYS A 272 15.83 9.78 -5.57
C LYS A 272 14.86 9.18 -4.55
N ARG A 273 14.24 10.04 -3.74
CA ARG A 273 13.45 9.67 -2.58
C ARG A 273 11.95 9.60 -2.87
N ASP A 274 11.43 10.60 -3.55
CA ASP A 274 9.99 10.84 -3.61
C ASP A 274 9.44 10.55 -5.01
N LYS A 275 8.18 10.10 -5.08
CA LYS A 275 7.44 9.86 -6.32
C LYS A 275 5.98 10.28 -6.13
N LEU A 276 5.38 10.80 -7.20
CA LEU A 276 3.94 11.06 -7.30
C LEU A 276 3.32 10.10 -8.29
N ASP A 277 2.20 9.51 -7.90
CA ASP A 277 1.38 8.63 -8.74
C ASP A 277 -0.01 9.24 -8.94
N PHE A 278 -0.48 9.19 -10.18
CA PHE A 278 -1.83 9.56 -10.58
C PHE A 278 -2.42 8.42 -11.40
N THR A 279 -3.62 7.98 -11.05
CA THR A 279 -4.35 6.98 -11.82
C THR A 279 -5.76 7.47 -12.06
N LEU A 280 -6.20 7.43 -13.31
CA LEU A 280 -7.57 7.73 -13.72
C LEU A 280 -8.09 6.56 -14.54
N GLY A 281 -9.35 6.16 -14.30
CA GLY A 281 -9.91 5.02 -15.00
C GLY A 281 -11.42 4.92 -14.90
N LEU A 282 -11.92 3.85 -15.49
CA LEU A 282 -13.30 3.44 -15.42
C LEU A 282 -13.38 2.07 -14.75
N VAL A 283 -14.15 1.97 -13.69
CA VAL A 283 -14.38 0.71 -12.96
C VAL A 283 -15.87 0.35 -13.01
N ARG A 284 -16.15 -0.95 -12.93
CA ARG A 284 -17.52 -1.49 -12.99
C ARG A 284 -18.30 -1.13 -14.26
N GLY A 285 -17.63 -0.66 -15.30
CA GLY A 285 -18.23 -0.24 -16.56
C GLY A 285 -18.92 1.14 -16.55
N ASN A 286 -19.19 1.70 -15.36
CA ASN A 286 -20.03 2.90 -15.20
C ASN A 286 -19.46 3.96 -14.24
N THR A 287 -18.34 3.68 -13.56
CA THR A 287 -17.86 4.55 -12.47
C THR A 287 -16.46 5.06 -12.76
N LEU A 288 -16.29 6.38 -12.67
CA LEU A 288 -14.96 6.99 -12.73
C LEU A 288 -14.17 6.65 -11.46
N TYR A 289 -12.92 6.25 -11.68
CA TYR A 289 -11.93 5.98 -10.66
C TYR A 289 -10.80 7.02 -10.73
N ALA A 290 -10.40 7.51 -9.58
CA ALA A 290 -9.23 8.36 -9.43
C ALA A 290 -8.41 7.94 -8.22
N ASN A 291 -7.10 7.93 -8.34
CA ASN A 291 -6.15 7.69 -7.26
C ASN A 291 -4.97 8.63 -7.36
N VAL A 292 -4.56 9.18 -6.23
CA VAL A 292 -3.38 10.03 -6.09
C VAL A 292 -2.57 9.53 -4.92
N ALA A 293 -1.29 9.29 -5.13
CA ALA A 293 -0.39 8.81 -4.09
C ALA A 293 0.96 9.56 -4.11
N VAL A 294 1.48 9.78 -2.93
CA VAL A 294 2.83 10.29 -2.70
C VAL A 294 3.63 9.18 -2.04
N HIS A 295 4.74 8.83 -2.65
CA HIS A 295 5.69 7.84 -2.15
C HIS A 295 6.94 8.54 -1.68
N SER A 296 7.48 8.09 -0.55
CA SER A 296 8.74 8.59 0.00
C SER A 296 9.54 7.43 0.55
N ASN A 297 10.75 7.22 0.05
CA ASN A 297 11.61 6.17 0.58
C ASN A 297 12.49 6.73 1.71
N LEU A 298 12.26 6.24 2.93
CA LEU A 298 12.91 6.73 4.14
C LEU A 298 14.39 6.32 4.24
N ASN A 299 14.85 5.40 3.39
CA ASN A 299 16.26 4.99 3.32
C ASN A 299 17.13 5.99 2.53
N TYR A 300 16.51 6.98 1.87
CA TYR A 300 17.23 8.03 1.15
C TYR A 300 17.11 9.37 1.87
N GLU A 301 18.14 10.19 1.76
CA GLU A 301 18.12 11.56 2.27
C GLU A 301 16.97 12.36 1.63
N GLY A 302 16.28 13.13 2.46
CA GLY A 302 15.20 14.03 2.01
C GLY A 302 15.73 15.13 1.10
N ILE A 303 14.80 15.97 0.61
CA ILE A 303 15.14 17.20 -0.11
C ILE A 303 16.06 18.02 0.80
N PRO A 304 17.29 18.38 0.36
CA PRO A 304 18.19 19.19 1.16
C PRO A 304 17.46 20.44 1.65
N LYS A 305 17.47 20.70 2.95
CA LYS A 305 17.00 21.99 3.44
C LYS A 305 17.83 23.07 2.75
N PHE A 306 17.16 23.94 2.02
CA PHE A 306 17.80 25.17 1.55
C PHE A 306 18.13 26.01 2.80
N VAL A 307 19.32 25.79 3.33
CA VAL A 307 19.87 26.70 4.33
C VAL A 307 20.42 27.86 3.52
N SER A 308 19.82 29.03 3.62
CA SER A 308 20.38 30.25 3.05
C SER A 308 21.86 30.34 3.49
N PRO A 309 22.77 30.67 2.57
CA PRO A 309 24.15 30.88 2.94
C PRO A 309 24.19 31.81 4.16
N LYS A 310 24.92 31.43 5.21
CA LYS A 310 25.09 32.31 6.39
C LYS A 310 25.64 33.63 5.88
N GLU A 311 24.99 34.74 6.25
CA GLU A 311 25.55 36.06 5.95
C GLU A 311 26.98 36.14 6.51
N ILE A 312 27.90 36.44 5.62
CA ILE A 312 29.27 36.68 6.02
C ILE A 312 29.28 38.01 6.79
N LEU A 313 29.38 37.93 8.11
CA LEU A 313 29.51 39.11 8.95
C LEU A 313 30.74 39.88 8.51
N ASN A 314 30.57 41.11 8.08
CA ASN A 314 31.69 42.00 7.78
C ASN A 314 32.54 42.20 9.04
N LYS A 315 33.86 42.01 8.93
CA LYS A 315 34.81 42.18 10.04
C LYS A 315 34.60 43.45 10.89
N PRO A 316 34.17 44.61 10.34
CA PRO A 316 33.94 45.82 11.14
C PRO A 316 32.79 45.72 12.16
N THR A 317 31.87 44.73 12.00
CA THR A 317 30.74 44.56 12.91
C THR A 317 30.99 43.54 14.02
N ILE A 318 32.12 42.82 13.97
CA ILE A 318 32.53 41.86 15.00
C ILE A 318 33.10 42.62 16.20
N LYS A 319 32.37 42.59 17.31
CA LYS A 319 32.84 43.11 18.60
C LYS A 319 33.39 41.95 19.44
N PRO A 320 34.57 42.15 20.10
CA PRO A 320 35.03 41.18 21.09
C PRO A 320 33.98 40.98 22.20
N TYR A 321 33.96 39.80 22.81
CA TYR A 321 32.93 39.45 23.81
C TYR A 321 32.89 40.43 24.98
N HIS A 322 34.04 40.89 25.47
CA HIS A 322 34.13 41.86 26.56
C HIS A 322 33.64 43.27 26.22
N GLN A 323 33.46 43.59 24.93
CA GLN A 323 32.85 44.85 24.46
C GLN A 323 31.36 44.77 24.22
N LEU A 324 30.74 43.60 24.40
CA LEU A 324 29.31 43.44 24.36
C LEU A 324 28.69 43.99 25.65
N ASN A 325 27.49 44.55 25.55
CA ASN A 325 26.77 44.96 26.76
C ASN A 325 26.34 43.74 27.60
N ASP A 326 26.08 43.93 28.87
CA ASP A 326 25.76 42.86 29.83
C ASP A 326 24.58 41.98 29.37
N GLY A 327 23.61 42.55 28.70
CA GLY A 327 22.46 41.82 28.15
C GLY A 327 22.87 40.81 27.09
N TRP A 328 23.74 41.20 26.17
CA TRP A 328 24.27 40.31 25.13
C TRP A 328 25.26 39.28 25.70
N GLN A 329 26.12 39.64 26.61
CA GLN A 329 27.03 38.71 27.27
C GLN A 329 26.25 37.56 27.97
N LYS A 330 25.15 37.91 28.62
CA LYS A 330 24.28 36.94 29.28
C LYS A 330 23.45 36.07 28.31
N TYR A 331 23.09 36.62 27.16
CA TYR A 331 22.23 35.93 26.20
C TYR A 331 23.01 35.06 25.20
N LEU A 332 24.22 35.45 24.85
CA LEU A 332 25.03 34.81 23.81
C LEU A 332 25.31 33.30 24.06
N PRO A 333 25.61 32.84 25.30
CA PRO A 333 25.79 31.41 25.57
C PRO A 333 24.54 30.59 25.21
N ASN A 334 23.35 31.08 25.55
CA ASN A 334 22.10 30.41 25.26
C ASN A 334 21.80 30.35 23.74
N LEU A 335 22.11 31.40 23.01
CA LEU A 335 21.99 31.44 21.56
C LEU A 335 22.92 30.45 20.88
N ILE A 336 24.17 30.33 21.35
CA ILE A 336 25.12 29.34 20.82
C ILE A 336 24.67 27.93 21.15
N MET A 337 24.21 27.66 22.36
CA MET A 337 23.64 26.36 22.74
C MET A 337 22.46 25.98 21.85
N TRP A 338 21.56 26.93 21.56
CA TRP A 338 20.44 26.71 20.69
C TRP A 338 20.85 26.42 19.24
N GLN A 339 21.85 27.14 18.69
CA GLN A 339 22.36 26.87 17.35
C GLN A 339 23.06 25.52 17.25
N LEU A 340 23.89 25.15 18.22
CA LEU A 340 24.56 23.85 18.27
C LEU A 340 23.52 22.71 18.29
N ARG A 341 22.44 22.89 19.05
CA ARG A 341 21.36 21.92 19.10
C ARG A 341 20.65 21.76 17.74
N ASN A 342 20.47 22.85 17.01
CA ASN A 342 19.86 22.79 15.66
C ASN A 342 20.76 22.08 14.64
N GLU A 343 22.05 22.02 14.87
CA GLU A 343 23.04 21.30 14.06
C GLU A 343 23.27 19.85 14.54
N GLY A 344 22.47 19.36 15.51
CA GLY A 344 22.55 18.00 16.03
C GLY A 344 23.55 17.75 17.13
N PHE A 345 24.08 18.83 17.77
CA PHE A 345 24.97 18.73 18.92
C PHE A 345 24.21 19.05 20.21
N ILE A 346 24.56 18.34 21.28
CA ILE A 346 24.11 18.68 22.64
C ILE A 346 25.21 19.46 23.30
N ALA A 347 24.98 20.76 23.55
CA ALA A 347 25.89 21.58 24.29
C ALA A 347 25.61 21.50 25.80
N HIS A 348 26.56 21.04 26.58
CA HIS A 348 26.44 20.88 28.01
C HIS A 348 26.90 22.15 28.74
N LYS A 349 27.88 22.83 28.19
CA LYS A 349 28.45 24.02 28.82
C LYS A 349 29.07 24.93 27.77
N ILE A 350 28.87 26.23 27.92
CA ILE A 350 29.51 27.28 27.13
C ILE A 350 30.13 28.28 28.09
N ILE A 351 31.45 28.50 27.98
CA ILE A 351 32.20 29.46 28.78
C ILE A 351 32.94 30.42 27.84
N PHE A 352 32.84 31.68 28.13
CA PHE A 352 33.66 32.73 27.53
C PHE A 352 34.77 33.08 28.51
N ASN A 353 36.01 32.90 28.09
CA ASN A 353 37.21 33.29 28.86
C ASN A 353 38.02 34.26 28.01
N ASN A 354 37.90 35.56 28.30
CA ASN A 354 38.45 36.68 27.51
C ASN A 354 38.04 36.56 26.03
N ASP A 355 38.95 36.16 25.15
CA ASP A 355 38.73 36.03 23.71
C ASP A 355 38.56 34.55 23.26
N GLU A 356 38.44 33.61 24.19
CA GLU A 356 38.24 32.20 23.94
C GLU A 356 36.79 31.75 24.25
N LEU A 357 36.23 30.98 23.34
CA LEU A 357 34.98 30.26 23.54
C LEU A 357 35.27 28.79 23.80
N ILE A 358 34.92 28.30 24.98
CA ILE A 358 35.01 26.88 25.33
C ILE A 358 33.61 26.32 25.34
N ALA A 359 33.36 25.33 24.46
CA ALA A 359 32.09 24.61 24.40
C ALA A 359 32.30 23.12 24.69
N GLU A 360 31.59 22.60 25.67
CA GLU A 360 31.54 21.19 25.97
C GLU A 360 30.29 20.62 25.24
N ILE A 361 30.54 19.77 24.23
CA ILE A 361 29.51 19.27 23.34
C ILE A 361 29.58 17.75 23.24
N SER A 362 28.43 17.09 23.05
CA SER A 362 28.31 15.71 22.61
C SER A 362 27.49 15.64 21.32
N GLN A 363 27.73 14.60 20.53
CA GLN A 363 26.90 14.30 19.36
C GLN A 363 25.67 13.54 19.84
N GLY A 364 24.48 14.01 19.48
CA GLY A 364 23.21 13.38 19.82
C GLY A 364 22.85 12.20 18.91
#